data_2d1a51841c6897377ab3b2bb68e40ac9
#
_entry.id   2d1a51841c6897377ab3b2bb68e40ac9
#
_cell.length_a   1.000
_cell.length_b   1.000
_cell.length_c   1.000
_cell.angle_alpha   90.00
_cell.angle_beta   90.00
_cell.angle_gamma   90.00
#
_symmetry.space_group_name_H-M   'P 1'
#
loop_
_entity.id
_entity.type
_entity.pdbx_description
1 polymer ?
#
loop_
_entity_poly.entity_id
_entity_poly.type
_entity_poly.pdbx_seq_one_letter_code
_entity_poly.pdbx_strand_id
1 'polypeptide(L)'
;MTTVIPINTQLVDDETASVMKSWGLDLVAPNAIREMLPTDNSDVVVEIDSPGGLVTAGSSIATLLKDYPGPVTAKIIGQAASAATVVALSADKIMMAPTATFMIHRVSVSGISGNSGDLDKYSDVLSMQDKQFANLYASKTGKTADEMLKLMADETYMSAQQAKDIGFVDEIMFEEQPTLVAGPKTMLTKEIVDALKEYREIKDKPTEPAVKIDTDELAEKIVNKLKPHEEPKQSKFAGFLF
;
A
#
# COMPACT_ATOMS: atom_id res chain seq x y z
N MET A 1 -3.86 -19.65 -3.57
CA MET A 1 -2.49 -19.04 -3.75
C MET A 1 -2.69 -17.56 -3.98
N THR A 2 -1.77 -16.70 -3.55
CA THR A 2 -1.88 -15.25 -3.82
C THR A 2 -1.19 -14.94 -5.14
N THR A 3 -1.88 -14.27 -6.06
CA THR A 3 -1.31 -13.81 -7.32
C THR A 3 -0.74 -12.42 -7.16
N VAL A 4 0.50 -12.19 -7.59
CA VAL A 4 1.13 -10.86 -7.57
C VAL A 4 1.12 -10.29 -8.98
N ILE A 5 0.57 -9.07 -9.12
CA ILE A 5 0.47 -8.34 -10.39
C ILE A 5 1.33 -7.07 -10.27
N PRO A 6 2.44 -6.98 -11.03
CA PRO A 6 3.30 -5.79 -10.99
C PRO A 6 2.72 -4.67 -11.86
N ILE A 7 2.68 -3.46 -11.30
CA ILE A 7 2.42 -2.20 -12.01
C ILE A 7 3.63 -1.30 -11.75
N ASN A 8 4.71 -1.57 -12.50
CA ASN A 8 6.04 -1.05 -12.23
C ASN A 8 6.61 -0.15 -13.33
N THR A 9 5.77 0.26 -14.29
CA THR A 9 6.14 1.18 -15.36
C THR A 9 5.00 2.14 -15.67
N GLN A 10 5.13 2.88 -16.79
CA GLN A 10 4.11 3.79 -17.29
C GLN A 10 2.86 3.02 -17.76
N LEU A 11 1.68 3.60 -17.48
CA LEU A 11 0.39 3.09 -17.93
C LEU A 11 0.11 3.59 -19.35
N VAL A 12 -0.13 2.67 -20.28
CA VAL A 12 -0.37 2.94 -21.69
C VAL A 12 -1.56 2.13 -22.21
N ASP A 13 -2.03 2.43 -23.41
CA ASP A 13 -2.98 1.56 -24.11
C ASP A 13 -2.31 0.27 -24.62
N ASP A 14 -3.15 -0.72 -24.98
CA ASP A 14 -2.67 -2.04 -25.40
C ASP A 14 -1.89 -2.01 -26.71
N GLU A 15 -2.21 -1.09 -27.64
CA GLU A 15 -1.51 -0.91 -28.90
C GLU A 15 -0.09 -0.40 -28.63
N THR A 16 0.03 0.68 -27.85
CA THR A 16 1.32 1.23 -27.43
C THR A 16 2.17 0.18 -26.72
N ALA A 17 1.59 -0.57 -25.77
CA ALA A 17 2.31 -1.63 -25.05
C ALA A 17 2.84 -2.71 -26.02
N SER A 18 2.02 -3.13 -26.98
CA SER A 18 2.41 -4.12 -27.99
C SER A 18 3.59 -3.66 -28.86
N VAL A 19 3.55 -2.41 -29.35
CA VAL A 19 4.63 -1.82 -30.13
C VAL A 19 5.91 -1.71 -29.31
N MET A 20 5.82 -1.16 -28.09
CA MET A 20 6.99 -0.93 -27.23
C MET A 20 7.64 -2.24 -26.79
N LYS A 21 6.85 -3.30 -26.57
CA LYS A 21 7.36 -4.63 -26.27
C LYS A 21 8.26 -5.18 -27.38
N SER A 22 7.95 -4.88 -28.64
CA SER A 22 8.80 -5.28 -29.77
C SER A 22 10.19 -4.60 -29.77
N TRP A 23 10.34 -3.50 -29.01
CA TRP A 23 11.59 -2.79 -28.77
C TRP A 23 12.24 -3.15 -27.42
N GLY A 24 11.71 -4.17 -26.72
CA GLY A 24 12.23 -4.61 -25.43
C GLY A 24 11.82 -3.74 -24.23
N LEU A 25 10.78 -2.92 -24.39
CA LEU A 25 10.22 -2.07 -23.34
C LEU A 25 8.88 -2.64 -22.88
N ASP A 26 8.84 -3.18 -21.67
CA ASP A 26 7.60 -3.65 -21.06
C ASP A 26 6.88 -2.48 -20.38
N LEU A 27 5.68 -2.13 -20.90
CA LEU A 27 4.80 -1.11 -20.33
C LEU A 27 3.51 -1.77 -19.84
N VAL A 28 2.88 -1.14 -18.86
CA VAL A 28 1.65 -1.67 -18.24
C VAL A 28 0.43 -1.24 -19.05
N ALA A 29 -0.37 -2.22 -19.49
CA ALA A 29 -1.59 -2.01 -20.25
C ALA A 29 -2.75 -2.87 -19.72
N PRO A 30 -4.02 -2.48 -19.98
CA PRO A 30 -5.20 -3.15 -19.43
C PRO A 30 -5.30 -4.65 -19.74
N ASN A 31 -4.99 -5.07 -20.96
CA ASN A 31 -5.08 -6.48 -21.35
C ASN A 31 -4.05 -7.35 -20.60
N ALA A 32 -2.83 -6.85 -20.37
CA ALA A 32 -1.84 -7.58 -19.59
C ALA A 32 -2.33 -7.83 -18.15
N ILE A 33 -2.98 -6.85 -17.53
CA ILE A 33 -3.57 -7.01 -16.20
C ILE A 33 -4.72 -8.02 -16.21
N ARG A 34 -5.58 -7.95 -17.22
CA ARG A 34 -6.69 -8.90 -17.37
C ARG A 34 -6.21 -10.35 -17.47
N GLU A 35 -5.13 -10.59 -18.21
CA GLU A 35 -4.54 -11.92 -18.38
C GLU A 35 -3.89 -12.47 -17.09
N MET A 36 -3.43 -11.58 -16.20
CA MET A 36 -2.83 -11.94 -14.92
C MET A 36 -3.87 -12.23 -13.82
N LEU A 37 -5.11 -11.73 -13.97
CA LEU A 37 -6.16 -11.94 -12.96
C LEU A 37 -6.54 -13.43 -12.88
N PRO A 38 -6.55 -14.03 -11.68
CA PRO A 38 -6.93 -15.44 -11.50
C PRO A 38 -8.40 -15.66 -11.82
N THR A 39 -8.73 -16.87 -12.29
CA THR A 39 -10.11 -17.26 -12.59
C THR A 39 -10.82 -17.94 -11.42
N ASP A 40 -10.09 -18.22 -10.33
CA ASP A 40 -10.57 -18.93 -9.15
C ASP A 40 -10.92 -18.00 -7.96
N ASN A 41 -10.95 -16.70 -8.19
CA ASN A 41 -11.22 -15.66 -7.19
C ASN A 41 -10.21 -15.65 -6.00
N SER A 42 -9.01 -16.20 -6.20
CA SER A 42 -7.95 -16.18 -5.19
C SER A 42 -7.42 -14.75 -4.95
N ASP A 43 -6.73 -14.56 -3.82
CA ASP A 43 -6.20 -13.24 -3.42
C ASP A 43 -5.25 -12.66 -4.48
N VAL A 44 -5.42 -11.38 -4.79
CA VAL A 44 -4.55 -10.61 -5.69
C VAL A 44 -3.81 -9.54 -4.88
N VAL A 45 -2.50 -9.45 -5.11
CA VAL A 45 -1.66 -8.36 -4.64
C VAL A 45 -1.17 -7.58 -5.86
N VAL A 46 -1.51 -6.30 -5.92
CA VAL A 46 -1.02 -5.37 -6.96
C VAL A 46 0.17 -4.60 -6.38
N GLU A 47 1.38 -4.87 -6.90
CA GLU A 47 2.59 -4.14 -6.50
C GLU A 47 2.80 -2.94 -7.40
N ILE A 48 2.78 -1.73 -6.82
CA ILE A 48 2.77 -0.47 -7.57
C ILE A 48 4.08 0.29 -7.34
N ASP A 49 4.77 0.56 -8.47
CA ASP A 49 5.90 1.50 -8.59
C ASP A 49 5.79 2.19 -9.96
N SER A 50 4.82 3.10 -10.09
CA SER A 50 4.46 3.67 -11.39
C SER A 50 4.29 5.20 -11.32
N PRO A 51 4.84 5.93 -12.31
CA PRO A 51 4.60 7.37 -12.46
C PRO A 51 3.19 7.69 -12.97
N GLY A 52 2.35 6.68 -13.25
CA GLY A 52 1.08 6.85 -13.93
C GLY A 52 1.21 6.77 -15.45
N GLY A 53 0.44 7.56 -16.16
CA GLY A 53 0.41 7.55 -17.62
C GLY A 53 -0.97 7.91 -18.17
N LEU A 54 -1.46 7.18 -19.16
CA LEU A 54 -2.77 7.45 -19.76
C LEU A 54 -3.90 7.28 -18.74
N VAL A 55 -4.72 8.31 -18.62
CA VAL A 55 -5.92 8.31 -17.77
C VAL A 55 -6.85 7.14 -18.09
N THR A 56 -7.07 6.89 -19.39
CA THR A 56 -7.94 5.80 -19.86
C THR A 56 -7.39 4.42 -19.51
N ALA A 57 -6.08 4.21 -19.58
CA ALA A 57 -5.45 2.96 -19.17
C ALA A 57 -5.57 2.74 -17.65
N GLY A 58 -5.28 3.77 -16.84
CA GLY A 58 -5.45 3.72 -15.40
C GLY A 58 -6.88 3.42 -14.98
N SER A 59 -7.86 4.09 -15.60
CA SER A 59 -9.29 3.85 -15.34
C SER A 59 -9.73 2.44 -15.75
N SER A 60 -9.24 1.93 -16.89
CA SER A 60 -9.57 0.55 -17.34
C SER A 60 -8.98 -0.48 -16.38
N ILE A 61 -7.73 -0.33 -15.96
CA ILE A 61 -7.09 -1.23 -15.00
C ILE A 61 -7.82 -1.19 -13.66
N ALA A 62 -8.14 0.01 -13.16
CA ALA A 62 -8.89 0.18 -11.92
C ALA A 62 -10.26 -0.50 -11.98
N THR A 63 -10.96 -0.42 -13.12
CA THR A 63 -12.23 -1.10 -13.33
C THR A 63 -12.06 -2.63 -13.30
N LEU A 64 -11.03 -3.17 -13.98
CA LEU A 64 -10.72 -4.59 -13.97
C LEU A 64 -10.48 -5.13 -12.56
N LEU A 65 -9.71 -4.40 -11.75
CA LEU A 65 -9.43 -4.77 -10.37
C LEU A 65 -10.67 -4.66 -9.49
N LYS A 66 -11.52 -3.64 -9.71
CA LYS A 66 -12.75 -3.44 -8.94
C LYS A 66 -13.84 -4.46 -9.25
N ASP A 67 -13.90 -4.91 -10.51
CA ASP A 67 -14.82 -5.96 -10.97
C ASP A 67 -14.34 -7.37 -10.60
N TYR A 68 -13.08 -7.53 -10.19
CA TYR A 68 -12.55 -8.82 -9.77
C TYR A 68 -13.21 -9.26 -8.46
N PRO A 69 -13.80 -10.49 -8.41
CA PRO A 69 -14.62 -10.92 -7.28
C PRO A 69 -13.82 -11.37 -6.04
N GLY A 70 -12.50 -11.60 -6.18
CA GLY A 70 -11.62 -11.96 -5.07
C GLY A 70 -11.02 -10.73 -4.38
N PRO A 71 -10.38 -10.91 -3.21
CA PRO A 71 -9.73 -9.81 -2.48
C PRO A 71 -8.57 -9.22 -3.26
N VAL A 72 -8.50 -7.89 -3.33
CA VAL A 72 -7.41 -7.15 -3.97
C VAL A 72 -6.70 -6.26 -2.93
N THR A 73 -5.39 -6.45 -2.79
CA THR A 73 -4.53 -5.58 -1.97
C THR A 73 -3.55 -4.82 -2.86
N ALA A 74 -3.55 -3.50 -2.82
CA ALA A 74 -2.52 -2.68 -3.43
C ALA A 74 -1.35 -2.48 -2.46
N LYS A 75 -0.12 -2.73 -2.92
CA LYS A 75 1.12 -2.44 -2.22
C LYS A 75 1.92 -1.42 -2.99
N ILE A 76 2.00 -0.20 -2.50
CA ILE A 76 2.82 0.86 -3.10
C ILE A 76 4.24 0.67 -2.58
N ILE A 77 5.12 0.16 -3.46
CA ILE A 77 6.49 -0.23 -3.07
C ILE A 77 7.54 0.84 -3.40
N GLY A 78 7.33 1.67 -4.41
CA GLY A 78 8.17 2.80 -4.79
C GLY A 78 7.36 4.08 -4.91
N GLN A 79 6.49 4.15 -5.90
CA GLN A 79 5.57 5.28 -6.06
C GLN A 79 4.22 4.87 -6.65
N ALA A 80 3.19 5.62 -6.29
CA ALA A 80 1.93 5.66 -7.01
C ALA A 80 1.64 7.10 -7.38
N ALA A 81 1.86 7.48 -8.65
CA ALA A 81 1.68 8.84 -9.09
C ALA A 81 0.61 8.95 -10.17
N SER A 82 -0.13 10.07 -10.18
CA SER A 82 -1.09 10.38 -11.24
C SER A 82 -2.10 9.24 -11.47
N ALA A 83 -2.27 8.73 -12.70
CA ALA A 83 -3.18 7.64 -13.03
C ALA A 83 -2.93 6.33 -12.25
N ALA A 84 -1.71 6.09 -11.73
CA ALA A 84 -1.42 4.94 -10.89
C ALA A 84 -2.09 5.01 -9.50
N THR A 85 -2.42 6.22 -9.03
CA THR A 85 -3.19 6.40 -7.79
C THR A 85 -4.60 5.84 -7.93
N VAL A 86 -5.22 6.00 -9.10
CA VAL A 86 -6.56 5.45 -9.41
C VAL A 86 -6.55 3.93 -9.36
N VAL A 87 -5.48 3.33 -9.88
CA VAL A 87 -5.27 1.88 -9.78
C VAL A 87 -5.12 1.45 -8.32
N ALA A 88 -4.30 2.15 -7.53
CA ALA A 88 -4.18 1.85 -6.11
C ALA A 88 -5.52 1.95 -5.36
N LEU A 89 -6.33 2.97 -5.67
CA LEU A 89 -7.62 3.22 -5.03
C LEU A 89 -8.72 2.22 -5.42
N SER A 90 -8.51 1.39 -6.43
CA SER A 90 -9.46 0.34 -6.80
C SER A 90 -9.37 -0.91 -5.91
N ALA A 91 -8.27 -1.07 -5.15
CA ALA A 91 -8.07 -2.18 -4.25
C ALA A 91 -8.94 -2.08 -2.97
N ASP A 92 -9.19 -3.22 -2.34
CA ASP A 92 -9.93 -3.30 -1.08
C ASP A 92 -9.07 -2.83 0.10
N LYS A 93 -7.75 -3.04 0.04
CA LYS A 93 -6.77 -2.60 1.02
C LYS A 93 -5.57 -1.97 0.32
N ILE A 94 -5.09 -0.84 0.85
CA ILE A 94 -3.95 -0.11 0.32
C ILE A 94 -2.85 -0.04 1.38
N MET A 95 -1.71 -0.63 1.06
CA MET A 95 -0.52 -0.62 1.90
C MET A 95 0.60 0.15 1.19
N MET A 96 1.42 0.88 1.93
CA MET A 96 2.49 1.69 1.36
C MET A 96 3.80 1.48 2.10
N ALA A 97 4.89 1.30 1.36
CA ALA A 97 6.22 1.22 1.96
C ALA A 97 6.60 2.55 2.63
N PRO A 98 7.36 2.54 3.74
CA PRO A 98 7.71 3.77 4.49
C PRO A 98 8.42 4.84 3.64
N THR A 99 9.17 4.41 2.62
CA THR A 99 9.94 5.28 1.73
C THR A 99 9.26 5.55 0.39
N ALA A 100 8.07 4.97 0.17
CA ALA A 100 7.32 5.17 -1.06
C ALA A 100 6.68 6.57 -1.12
N THR A 101 6.28 6.97 -2.33
CA THR A 101 5.66 8.27 -2.61
C THR A 101 4.28 8.09 -3.21
N PHE A 102 3.31 8.87 -2.75
CA PHE A 102 1.98 8.99 -3.35
C PHE A 102 1.83 10.40 -3.91
N MET A 103 1.47 10.54 -5.21
CA MET A 103 1.38 11.87 -5.84
C MET A 103 0.10 12.04 -6.63
N ILE A 104 -0.55 13.16 -6.39
CA ILE A 104 -1.74 13.59 -7.13
C ILE A 104 -1.51 14.95 -7.80
N HIS A 105 -1.97 15.07 -9.01
CA HIS A 105 -1.94 16.32 -9.77
C HIS A 105 -3.15 16.42 -10.71
N ARG A 106 -3.33 17.59 -11.34
CA ARG A 106 -4.34 17.80 -12.37
C ARG A 106 -4.03 17.00 -13.62
N VAL A 107 -5.08 16.61 -14.31
CA VAL A 107 -4.94 15.98 -15.64
C VAL A 107 -4.32 16.97 -16.61
N SER A 108 -3.35 16.52 -17.37
CA SER A 108 -2.66 17.33 -18.37
C SER A 108 -2.73 16.69 -19.75
N VAL A 109 -2.62 17.50 -20.76
CA VAL A 109 -2.50 17.06 -22.15
C VAL A 109 -1.34 17.80 -22.82
N SER A 110 -0.64 17.13 -23.72
CA SER A 110 0.44 17.72 -24.50
C SER A 110 0.18 17.54 -26.00
N GLY A 111 0.81 18.38 -26.84
CA GLY A 111 0.76 18.25 -28.29
C GLY A 111 -0.57 18.64 -28.92
N ILE A 112 -1.44 19.38 -28.22
CA ILE A 112 -2.69 19.89 -28.77
C ILE A 112 -2.44 21.15 -29.61
N SER A 113 -3.17 21.26 -30.71
CA SER A 113 -3.24 22.47 -31.54
C SER A 113 -4.65 22.64 -32.09
N GLY A 114 -5.03 23.87 -32.36
CA GLY A 114 -6.36 24.18 -32.90
C GLY A 114 -6.67 25.66 -32.77
N ASN A 115 -7.88 26.04 -33.15
CA ASN A 115 -8.41 27.40 -32.96
C ASN A 115 -8.88 27.54 -31.50
N SER A 116 -9.32 28.75 -31.09
CA SER A 116 -9.76 29.02 -29.70
C SER A 116 -10.88 28.10 -29.25
N GLY A 117 -11.87 27.80 -30.10
CA GLY A 117 -12.96 26.90 -29.74
C GLY A 117 -12.53 25.45 -29.54
N ASP A 118 -11.47 25.00 -30.22
CA ASP A 118 -10.89 23.67 -30.01
C ASP A 118 -10.14 23.63 -28.67
N LEU A 119 -9.38 24.67 -28.34
CA LEU A 119 -8.68 24.79 -27.06
C LEU A 119 -9.66 24.89 -25.88
N ASP A 120 -10.77 25.62 -26.02
CA ASP A 120 -11.83 25.70 -25.02
C ASP A 120 -12.44 24.31 -24.73
N LYS A 121 -12.71 23.51 -25.77
CA LYS A 121 -13.21 22.13 -25.59
C LYS A 121 -12.23 21.25 -24.83
N TYR A 122 -10.92 21.34 -25.13
CA TYR A 122 -9.91 20.59 -24.37
C TYR A 122 -9.87 21.05 -22.92
N SER A 123 -9.96 22.35 -22.65
CA SER A 123 -10.05 22.90 -21.29
C SER A 123 -11.25 22.35 -20.53
N ASP A 124 -12.41 22.26 -21.18
CA ASP A 124 -13.63 21.69 -20.57
C ASP A 124 -13.46 20.21 -20.23
N VAL A 125 -12.87 19.42 -21.14
CA VAL A 125 -12.59 18.00 -20.92
C VAL A 125 -11.62 17.79 -19.77
N LEU A 126 -10.53 18.55 -19.70
CA LEU A 126 -9.56 18.47 -18.61
C LEU A 126 -10.23 18.86 -17.27
N SER A 127 -11.03 19.92 -17.25
CA SER A 127 -11.78 20.34 -16.07
C SER A 127 -12.79 19.30 -15.60
N MET A 128 -13.43 18.60 -16.54
CA MET A 128 -14.34 17.49 -16.23
C MET A 128 -13.57 16.33 -15.60
N GLN A 129 -12.42 15.94 -16.16
CA GLN A 129 -11.59 14.88 -15.63
C GLN A 129 -11.01 15.22 -14.25
N ASP A 130 -10.54 16.45 -14.04
CA ASP A 130 -10.08 16.92 -12.73
C ASP A 130 -11.17 16.74 -11.67
N LYS A 131 -12.42 17.10 -11.98
CA LYS A 131 -13.56 16.92 -11.06
C LYS A 131 -13.84 15.44 -10.79
N GLN A 132 -13.72 14.56 -11.80
CA GLN A 132 -13.90 13.11 -11.62
C GLN A 132 -12.86 12.55 -10.67
N PHE A 133 -11.58 12.89 -10.87
CA PHE A 133 -10.50 12.46 -9.96
C PHE A 133 -10.67 13.04 -8.56
N ALA A 134 -11.00 14.33 -8.44
CA ALA A 134 -11.24 14.95 -7.15
C ALA A 134 -12.38 14.27 -6.38
N ASN A 135 -13.47 13.88 -7.05
CA ASN A 135 -14.56 13.14 -6.45
C ASN A 135 -14.13 11.72 -6.01
N LEU A 136 -13.31 11.03 -6.81
CA LEU A 136 -12.75 9.73 -6.45
C LEU A 136 -11.89 9.85 -5.18
N TYR A 137 -10.99 10.82 -5.14
CA TYR A 137 -10.13 11.07 -3.99
C TYR A 137 -10.93 11.49 -2.76
N ALA A 138 -11.93 12.33 -2.93
CA ALA A 138 -12.86 12.74 -1.87
C ALA A 138 -13.60 11.54 -1.27
N SER A 139 -14.08 10.62 -2.10
CA SER A 139 -14.79 9.43 -1.63
C SER A 139 -13.90 8.48 -0.82
N LYS A 140 -12.60 8.36 -1.16
CA LYS A 140 -11.65 7.54 -0.40
C LYS A 140 -11.23 8.20 0.91
N THR A 141 -10.99 9.51 0.90
CA THR A 141 -10.39 10.24 2.03
C THR A 141 -11.41 10.83 3.01
N GLY A 142 -12.69 10.89 2.63
CA GLY A 142 -13.72 11.60 3.40
C GLY A 142 -13.60 13.12 3.38
N LYS A 143 -12.68 13.67 2.59
CA LYS A 143 -12.53 15.12 2.37
C LYS A 143 -13.46 15.62 1.28
N THR A 144 -13.50 16.93 1.07
CA THR A 144 -14.31 17.53 0.00
C THR A 144 -13.58 17.45 -1.35
N ALA A 145 -14.34 17.45 -2.45
CA ALA A 145 -13.78 17.50 -3.81
C ALA A 145 -12.95 18.78 -4.03
N ASP A 146 -13.36 19.92 -3.42
CA ASP A 146 -12.63 21.18 -3.54
C ASP A 146 -11.26 21.13 -2.84
N GLU A 147 -11.15 20.47 -1.68
CA GLU A 147 -9.86 20.21 -1.03
C GLU A 147 -8.97 19.35 -1.92
N MET A 148 -9.54 18.31 -2.56
CA MET A 148 -8.79 17.45 -3.48
C MET A 148 -8.34 18.20 -4.72
N LEU A 149 -9.20 19.04 -5.33
CA LEU A 149 -8.85 19.89 -6.46
C LEU A 149 -7.68 20.83 -6.13
N LYS A 150 -7.64 21.36 -4.91
CA LYS A 150 -6.53 22.20 -4.44
C LYS A 150 -5.23 21.40 -4.34
N LEU A 151 -5.26 20.24 -3.68
CA LEU A 151 -4.08 19.36 -3.58
C LEU A 151 -3.59 18.93 -4.98
N MET A 152 -4.50 18.63 -5.90
CA MET A 152 -4.16 18.32 -7.29
C MET A 152 -3.53 19.52 -8.01
N ALA A 153 -4.04 20.74 -7.79
CA ALA A 153 -3.49 21.95 -8.40
C ALA A 153 -2.07 22.27 -7.90
N ASP A 154 -1.78 21.92 -6.65
CA ASP A 154 -0.48 22.12 -6.01
C ASP A 154 0.52 20.98 -6.37
N GLU A 155 0.12 20.00 -7.19
CA GLU A 155 0.94 18.81 -7.53
C GLU A 155 1.53 18.17 -6.26
N THR A 156 0.65 17.60 -5.44
CA THR A 156 1.00 17.21 -4.08
C THR A 156 1.67 15.85 -4.02
N TYR A 157 2.92 15.84 -3.56
CA TYR A 157 3.68 14.64 -3.20
C TYR A 157 3.51 14.34 -1.72
N MET A 158 3.22 13.09 -1.38
CA MET A 158 2.95 12.66 -0.02
C MET A 158 3.86 11.48 0.36
N SER A 159 4.47 11.57 1.55
CA SER A 159 5.09 10.42 2.21
C SER A 159 4.01 9.41 2.63
N ALA A 160 4.42 8.20 3.01
CA ALA A 160 3.51 7.16 3.49
C ALA A 160 2.65 7.64 4.67
N GLN A 161 3.23 8.40 5.61
CA GLN A 161 2.51 8.94 6.74
C GLN A 161 1.48 9.99 6.32
N GLN A 162 1.85 10.92 5.45
CA GLN A 162 0.92 11.94 4.95
C GLN A 162 -0.23 11.34 4.15
N ALA A 163 0.05 10.33 3.31
CA ALA A 163 -0.98 9.62 2.54
C ALA A 163 -1.95 8.85 3.46
N LYS A 164 -1.44 8.26 4.56
CA LYS A 164 -2.26 7.61 5.59
C LYS A 164 -3.10 8.62 6.38
N ASP A 165 -2.51 9.73 6.82
CA ASP A 165 -3.20 10.77 7.59
C ASP A 165 -4.33 11.44 6.80
N ILE A 166 -4.15 11.60 5.49
CA ILE A 166 -5.17 12.11 4.58
C ILE A 166 -6.26 11.06 4.32
N GLY A 167 -5.95 9.76 4.40
CA GLY A 167 -6.88 8.66 4.20
C GLY A 167 -6.75 7.95 2.85
N PHE A 168 -5.69 8.19 2.08
CA PHE A 168 -5.41 7.46 0.84
C PHE A 168 -4.92 6.04 1.10
N VAL A 169 -4.13 5.86 2.16
CA VAL A 169 -3.46 4.60 2.51
C VAL A 169 -4.03 4.08 3.82
N ASP A 170 -4.31 2.78 3.86
CA ASP A 170 -4.89 2.13 5.04
C ASP A 170 -3.79 1.73 6.05
N GLU A 171 -2.59 1.33 5.55
CA GLU A 171 -1.52 0.81 6.39
C GLU A 171 -0.13 1.13 5.82
N ILE A 172 0.82 1.49 6.68
CA ILE A 172 2.23 1.58 6.31
C ILE A 172 2.86 0.21 6.55
N MET A 173 3.55 -0.33 5.52
CA MET A 173 4.19 -1.64 5.61
C MET A 173 5.32 -1.62 6.64
N PHE A 174 5.53 -2.76 7.31
CA PHE A 174 6.61 -2.97 8.28
C PHE A 174 6.52 -2.12 9.56
N GLU A 175 5.44 -1.35 9.76
CA GLU A 175 5.17 -0.75 11.07
C GLU A 175 4.66 -1.82 12.04
N GLU A 176 5.32 -1.97 13.17
CA GLU A 176 4.78 -2.75 14.29
C GLU A 176 3.53 -2.01 14.80
N GLN A 177 2.38 -2.63 14.64
CA GLN A 177 1.13 -2.09 15.23
C GLN A 177 1.28 -2.11 16.75
N PRO A 178 1.23 -0.96 17.43
CA PRO A 178 1.23 -0.97 18.88
C PRO A 178 0.01 -1.76 19.37
N THR A 179 0.24 -2.83 20.10
CA THR A 179 -0.84 -3.59 20.72
C THR A 179 -1.48 -2.69 21.75
N LEU A 180 -2.66 -2.17 21.48
CA LEU A 180 -3.43 -1.38 22.45
C LEU A 180 -3.89 -2.31 23.55
N VAL A 181 -3.22 -2.25 24.70
CA VAL A 181 -3.64 -2.93 25.93
C VAL A 181 -4.39 -1.93 26.82
N ALA A 182 -5.68 -2.09 26.92
CA ALA A 182 -6.50 -1.33 27.87
C ALA A 182 -6.31 -1.93 29.27
N GLY A 183 -5.34 -1.42 30.04
CA GLY A 183 -5.13 -1.85 31.42
C GLY A 183 -3.77 -1.45 32.01
N PRO A 184 -3.57 -1.59 33.31
CA PRO A 184 -2.30 -1.29 33.97
C PRO A 184 -1.18 -2.19 33.45
N LYS A 185 0.06 -1.71 33.48
CA LYS A 185 1.32 -2.29 32.94
C LYS A 185 1.62 -3.78 33.28
N THR A 186 0.72 -4.46 33.97
CA THR A 186 0.81 -5.85 34.44
C THR A 186 -0.02 -6.84 33.62
N MET A 187 -0.57 -6.45 32.45
CA MET A 187 -1.34 -7.38 31.63
C MET A 187 -0.46 -8.25 30.73
N LEU A 188 -0.94 -9.47 30.50
CA LEU A 188 -0.31 -10.53 29.73
C LEU A 188 0.22 -10.03 28.39
N THR A 189 1.53 -9.82 28.28
CA THR A 189 2.19 -9.55 27.01
C THR A 189 2.18 -10.80 26.14
N LYS A 190 2.40 -10.66 24.84
CA LYS A 190 2.48 -11.79 23.94
C LYS A 190 3.51 -12.83 24.39
N GLU A 191 4.64 -12.35 24.93
CA GLU A 191 5.70 -13.20 25.47
C GLU A 191 5.21 -14.03 26.68
N ILE A 192 4.39 -13.45 27.57
CA ILE A 192 3.79 -14.16 28.71
C ILE A 192 2.78 -15.19 28.21
N VAL A 193 1.95 -14.84 27.21
CA VAL A 193 0.98 -15.78 26.63
C VAL A 193 1.69 -16.94 25.92
N ASP A 194 2.76 -16.68 25.19
CA ASP A 194 3.52 -17.71 24.51
C ASP A 194 4.29 -18.61 25.51
N ALA A 195 4.84 -18.03 26.58
CA ALA A 195 5.45 -18.82 27.68
C ALA A 195 4.41 -19.68 28.42
N LEU A 196 3.17 -19.19 28.59
CA LEU A 196 2.09 -19.98 29.19
C LEU A 196 1.60 -21.11 28.29
N LYS A 197 1.59 -20.92 26.96
CA LYS A 197 1.29 -21.99 25.99
C LYS A 197 2.35 -23.08 26.06
N GLU A 198 3.63 -22.70 26.03
CA GLU A 198 4.75 -23.62 26.14
C GLU A 198 4.71 -24.41 27.46
N TYR A 199 4.40 -23.75 28.57
CA TYR A 199 4.19 -24.39 29.86
C TYR A 199 3.02 -25.40 29.83
N ARG A 200 1.92 -25.06 29.17
CA ARG A 200 0.76 -25.96 29.05
C ARG A 200 1.09 -27.19 28.22
N GLU A 201 1.82 -27.05 27.12
CA GLU A 201 2.27 -28.17 26.27
C GLU A 201 3.24 -29.11 27.02
N ILE A 202 4.06 -28.58 27.93
CA ILE A 202 4.94 -29.38 28.79
C ILE A 202 4.14 -30.11 29.84
N LYS A 203 3.11 -29.47 30.43
CA LYS A 203 2.28 -30.05 31.49
C LYS A 203 1.35 -31.14 31.00
N ASP A 204 0.85 -31.03 29.75
CA ASP A 204 -0.09 -31.99 29.18
C ASP A 204 0.61 -33.20 28.49
N LYS A 205 1.96 -33.27 28.50
CA LYS A 205 2.68 -34.48 28.08
C LYS A 205 2.61 -35.55 29.16
N PRO A 206 2.28 -36.82 28.82
CA PRO A 206 2.28 -37.92 29.79
C PRO A 206 3.67 -38.05 30.40
N THR A 207 3.75 -38.01 31.70
CA THR A 207 4.97 -38.12 32.49
C THR A 207 5.55 -39.51 32.36
N GLU A 208 6.68 -39.62 31.63
CA GLU A 208 7.68 -40.64 32.01
C GLU A 208 8.48 -40.18 33.21
N PRO A 209 9.07 -41.11 34.04
CA PRO A 209 9.32 -40.85 35.43
C PRO A 209 10.36 -39.75 35.71
N ALA A 210 9.91 -38.78 36.50
CA ALA A 210 10.68 -37.85 37.31
C ALA A 210 12.05 -37.37 36.82
N VAL A 211 12.04 -36.37 35.95
CA VAL A 211 13.10 -35.38 35.96
C VAL A 211 12.71 -34.36 37.04
N LYS A 212 13.55 -34.19 38.09
CA LYS A 212 13.40 -33.14 39.10
C LYS A 212 13.53 -31.80 38.33
N ILE A 213 12.43 -31.15 38.13
CA ILE A 213 12.44 -29.76 37.65
C ILE A 213 12.90 -28.90 38.80
N ASP A 214 14.07 -28.30 38.66
CA ASP A 214 14.55 -27.28 39.58
C ASP A 214 13.66 -26.03 39.40
N THR A 215 12.71 -25.88 40.33
CA THR A 215 11.75 -24.75 40.27
C THR A 215 12.45 -23.40 40.46
N ASP A 216 13.66 -23.37 41.01
CA ASP A 216 14.44 -22.17 41.22
C ASP A 216 15.11 -21.75 39.90
N GLU A 217 15.60 -22.70 39.11
CA GLU A 217 16.13 -22.43 37.75
C GLU A 217 15.04 -21.93 36.79
N LEU A 218 13.82 -22.47 36.90
CA LEU A 218 12.68 -22.01 36.08
C LEU A 218 12.25 -20.60 36.48
N ALA A 219 12.22 -20.31 37.80
CA ALA A 219 11.91 -18.98 38.29
C ALA A 219 12.96 -17.93 37.90
N GLU A 220 14.25 -18.28 37.92
CA GLU A 220 15.34 -17.40 37.42
C GLU A 220 15.22 -17.13 35.93
N LYS A 221 14.90 -18.13 35.11
CA LYS A 221 14.69 -17.95 33.67
C LYS A 221 13.51 -17.05 33.36
N ILE A 222 12.41 -17.15 34.11
CA ILE A 222 11.25 -16.27 33.98
C ILE A 222 11.62 -14.85 34.41
N VAL A 223 12.26 -14.65 35.54
CA VAL A 223 12.69 -13.34 36.05
C VAL A 223 13.68 -12.67 35.08
N ASN A 224 14.61 -13.43 34.50
CA ASN A 224 15.56 -12.88 33.55
C ASN A 224 14.93 -12.51 32.19
N LYS A 225 13.87 -13.20 31.75
CA LYS A 225 13.07 -12.81 30.57
C LYS A 225 12.14 -11.62 30.83
N LEU A 226 11.78 -11.37 32.10
CA LEU A 226 10.91 -10.25 32.47
C LEU A 226 11.68 -8.97 32.87
N LYS A 227 13.02 -9.01 32.88
CA LYS A 227 13.81 -7.77 33.00
C LYS A 227 13.53 -6.86 31.82
N PRO A 228 13.21 -5.57 32.06
CA PRO A 228 13.04 -4.63 30.97
C PRO A 228 14.30 -4.65 30.10
N HIS A 229 14.12 -4.84 28.79
CA HIS A 229 15.20 -4.60 27.84
C HIS A 229 15.67 -3.16 28.05
N GLU A 230 16.95 -2.98 28.40
CA GLU A 230 17.55 -1.65 28.32
C GLU A 230 17.34 -1.14 26.89
N GLU A 231 16.80 0.08 26.78
CA GLU A 231 16.64 0.75 25.49
C GLU A 231 17.98 0.68 24.74
N PRO A 232 17.95 0.29 23.47
CA PRO A 232 19.17 0.31 22.67
C PRO A 232 19.72 1.74 22.65
N LYS A 233 20.92 1.93 23.16
CA LYS A 233 21.66 3.19 23.10
C LYS A 233 21.57 3.70 21.67
N GLN A 234 21.05 4.92 21.50
CA GLN A 234 20.94 5.62 20.23
C GLN A 234 22.20 5.40 19.41
N SER A 235 22.08 4.65 18.34
CA SER A 235 23.12 4.53 17.33
C SER A 235 23.31 5.91 16.72
N LYS A 236 24.52 6.46 16.88
CA LYS A 236 24.98 7.67 16.21
C LYS A 236 25.01 7.41 14.70
N PHE A 237 23.91 7.64 14.03
CA PHE A 237 23.91 7.90 12.59
C PHE A 237 24.10 9.41 12.40
N ALA A 238 25.35 9.87 12.61
CA ALA A 238 25.83 11.13 12.07
C ALA A 238 26.52 10.82 10.75
N GLY A 239 26.00 11.37 9.67
CA GLY A 239 26.76 11.60 8.46
C GLY A 239 26.49 10.61 7.33
N PHE A 240 25.53 10.93 6.49
CA PHE A 240 25.64 10.83 5.03
C PHE A 240 24.74 11.90 4.42
N LEU A 241 25.30 13.10 4.27
CA LEU A 241 24.90 14.08 3.27
C LEU A 241 25.65 13.71 1.99
N PHE A 242 24.91 13.37 0.94
CA PHE A 242 25.18 13.81 -0.44
C PHE A 242 23.85 13.80 -1.18
#